data_e438a2505853ec0084f350be4339c0cb
#
_entry.id   e438a2505853ec0084f350be4339c0cb
#
_cell.length_a   1.000
_cell.length_b   1.000
_cell.length_c   1.000
_cell.angle_alpha   90.00
_cell.angle_beta   90.00
_cell.angle_gamma   90.00
#
_symmetry.space_group_name_H-M   'P 1'
#
loop_
_entity.id
_entity.type
_entity.pdbx_description
1 polymer ?
#
loop_
_entity_poly.entity_id
_entity_poly.type
_entity_poly.pdbx_seq_one_letter_code
_entity_poly.pdbx_strand_id
1 'polypeptide(L)'
;NDGLWDWDLRREKIYLSPRWKTMLGLGHEDVTDNPVEWFSRIHPDDVARVTTQMDAHLAGTISHFECEFRVRHANGTFLWMLTRGLAVRGQDGTAHRVAGSQTDITGRKRAEQQLVHDALHDSLTGLANRTLFLDLVRRALARLRREPETRFAIAFLDLDRFKIVNESLGHVHGDDLIVATARRFENTLRDSDTVARLG
;
A
#
# COMPACT_ATOMS: atom_id res chain seq x y z
N ASN A 1 21.19 -6.17 -1.70
CA ASN A 1 20.66 -4.98 -2.41
C ASN A 1 20.21 -3.84 -1.47
N ASP A 2 20.59 -3.86 -0.21
CA ASP A 2 20.11 -2.96 0.82
C ASP A 2 20.97 -1.70 0.95
N GLY A 3 20.35 -0.58 1.23
CA GLY A 3 21.03 0.63 1.65
C GLY A 3 21.39 0.52 3.12
N LEU A 4 22.64 0.85 3.47
CA LEU A 4 23.08 0.87 4.86
C LEU A 4 22.97 2.27 5.42
N TRP A 5 22.65 2.34 6.70
CA TRP A 5 22.63 3.57 7.47
C TRP A 5 23.25 3.34 8.84
N ASP A 6 23.84 4.39 9.40
CA ASP A 6 24.58 4.32 10.64
C ASP A 6 24.52 5.68 11.36
N TRP A 7 23.81 5.73 12.47
CA TRP A 7 23.56 6.94 13.24
C TRP A 7 24.39 6.97 14.52
N ASP A 8 25.37 7.87 14.58
CA ASP A 8 26.11 8.20 15.79
C ASP A 8 25.29 9.19 16.62
N LEU A 9 24.69 8.70 17.71
CA LEU A 9 23.83 9.48 18.60
C LEU A 9 24.61 10.51 19.42
N ARG A 10 25.92 10.28 19.65
CA ARG A 10 26.77 11.23 20.40
C ARG A 10 27.17 12.44 19.58
N ARG A 11 27.37 12.22 18.27
CA ARG A 11 27.79 13.27 17.33
C ARG A 11 26.60 13.85 16.56
N GLU A 12 25.42 13.28 16.71
CA GLU A 12 24.23 13.63 15.93
C GLU A 12 24.49 13.56 14.43
N LYS A 13 25.21 12.53 13.97
CA LYS A 13 25.56 12.34 12.57
C LYS A 13 25.08 10.98 12.06
N ILE A 14 24.54 10.98 10.85
CA ILE A 14 24.10 9.77 10.15
C ILE A 14 24.92 9.54 8.89
N TYR A 15 25.49 8.36 8.76
CA TYR A 15 26.03 7.87 7.50
C TYR A 15 24.94 7.16 6.70
N LEU A 16 24.82 7.53 5.43
CA LEU A 16 23.91 6.92 4.47
C LEU A 16 24.74 6.41 3.29
N SER A 17 24.71 5.10 3.05
CA SER A 17 25.54 4.46 2.02
C SER A 17 25.18 4.96 0.61
N PRO A 18 26.10 4.86 -0.36
CA PRO A 18 25.81 5.18 -1.76
C PRO A 18 24.57 4.45 -2.28
N ARG A 19 24.40 3.20 -1.87
CA ARG A 19 23.22 2.40 -2.25
C ARG A 19 21.92 2.99 -1.68
N TRP A 20 21.95 3.45 -0.42
CA TRP A 20 20.78 4.12 0.18
C TRP A 20 20.37 5.35 -0.65
N LYS A 21 21.35 6.17 -1.03
CA LYS A 21 21.12 7.36 -1.84
C LYS A 21 20.54 7.02 -3.22
N THR A 22 21.16 6.06 -3.93
CA THR A 22 20.72 5.67 -5.26
C THR A 22 19.34 5.03 -5.28
N MET A 23 18.93 4.29 -4.23
CA MET A 23 17.57 3.76 -4.10
C MET A 23 16.50 4.86 -4.08
N LEU A 24 16.85 6.02 -3.54
CA LEU A 24 15.96 7.18 -3.46
C LEU A 24 16.16 8.17 -4.61
N GLY A 25 16.97 7.83 -5.61
CA GLY A 25 17.26 8.69 -6.77
C GLY A 25 18.10 9.92 -6.39
N LEU A 26 18.87 9.86 -5.29
CA LEU A 26 19.67 10.95 -4.77
C LEU A 26 21.12 10.83 -5.23
N GLY A 27 21.72 11.97 -5.59
CA GLY A 27 23.14 12.11 -5.83
C GLY A 27 23.95 12.06 -4.52
N HIS A 28 25.26 12.01 -4.67
CA HIS A 28 26.15 11.88 -3.52
C HIS A 28 26.12 13.13 -2.61
N GLU A 29 25.92 14.30 -3.19
CA GLU A 29 25.90 15.60 -2.52
C GLU A 29 24.52 16.10 -2.11
N ASP A 30 23.45 15.38 -2.51
CA ASP A 30 22.05 15.77 -2.23
C ASP A 30 21.62 15.52 -0.78
N VAL A 31 22.50 14.89 0.02
CA VAL A 31 22.17 14.47 1.39
C VAL A 31 23.34 14.74 2.31
N THR A 32 23.08 15.47 3.38
CA THR A 32 24.06 15.75 4.44
C THR A 32 24.18 14.60 5.44
N ASP A 33 25.10 14.70 6.39
CA ASP A 33 25.25 13.75 7.50
C ASP A 33 24.30 14.04 8.70
N ASN A 34 23.34 14.95 8.51
CA ASN A 34 22.36 15.30 9.54
C ASN A 34 21.21 14.26 9.58
N PRO A 35 20.88 13.68 10.74
CA PRO A 35 19.78 12.74 10.89
C PRO A 35 18.42 13.28 10.40
N VAL A 36 18.22 14.59 10.42
CA VAL A 36 17.01 15.25 9.90
C VAL A 36 16.76 14.88 8.43
N GLU A 37 17.82 14.65 7.64
CA GLU A 37 17.70 14.22 6.24
C GLU A 37 16.92 12.90 6.09
N TRP A 38 17.15 11.97 6.99
CA TRP A 38 16.45 10.69 6.99
C TRP A 38 14.99 10.85 7.42
N PHE A 39 14.76 11.56 8.54
CA PHE A 39 13.41 11.75 9.09
C PHE A 39 12.51 12.61 8.20
N SER A 40 13.05 13.66 7.57
CA SER A 40 12.29 14.58 6.71
C SER A 40 11.74 13.93 5.43
N ARG A 41 12.27 12.76 5.07
CA ARG A 41 11.81 12.00 3.90
C ARG A 41 10.70 11.01 4.22
N ILE A 42 10.42 10.76 5.50
CA ILE A 42 9.32 9.88 5.92
C ILE A 42 7.99 10.51 5.54
N HIS A 43 7.06 9.69 5.05
CA HIS A 43 5.70 10.16 4.76
C HIS A 43 5.05 10.73 6.03
N PRO A 44 4.34 11.87 5.97
CA PRO A 44 3.76 12.53 7.15
C PRO A 44 2.94 11.60 8.05
N ASP A 45 2.10 10.74 7.48
CA ASP A 45 1.28 9.77 8.25
C ASP A 45 2.13 8.72 9.00
N ASP A 46 3.37 8.46 8.55
CA ASP A 46 4.22 7.41 9.11
C ASP A 46 5.18 7.95 10.18
N VAL A 47 5.45 9.27 10.21
CA VAL A 47 6.46 9.92 11.08
C VAL A 47 6.24 9.54 12.54
N ALA A 48 5.04 9.75 13.07
CA ALA A 48 4.75 9.51 14.48
C ALA A 48 5.04 8.06 14.90
N ARG A 49 4.62 7.10 14.08
CA ARG A 49 4.81 5.68 14.33
C ARG A 49 6.29 5.29 14.27
N VAL A 50 7.02 5.78 13.27
CA VAL A 50 8.45 5.49 13.10
C VAL A 50 9.27 6.07 14.25
N THR A 51 8.98 7.32 14.65
CA THR A 51 9.66 7.98 15.78
C THR A 51 9.41 7.23 17.08
N THR A 52 8.15 6.89 17.39
CA THR A 52 7.81 6.13 18.60
C THR A 52 8.55 4.78 18.67
N GLN A 53 8.66 4.07 17.55
CA GLN A 53 9.39 2.80 17.51
C GLN A 53 10.91 3.00 17.65
N MET A 54 11.48 4.04 17.05
CA MET A 54 12.89 4.36 17.20
C MET A 54 13.20 4.72 18.66
N ASP A 55 12.39 5.56 19.28
CA ASP A 55 12.55 5.96 20.69
C ASP A 55 12.46 4.75 21.62
N ALA A 56 11.51 3.84 21.41
CA ALA A 56 11.37 2.60 22.16
C ALA A 56 12.62 1.71 22.00
N HIS A 57 13.20 1.67 20.78
CA HIS A 57 14.44 0.94 20.56
C HIS A 57 15.62 1.61 21.25
N LEU A 58 15.75 2.92 21.19
CA LEU A 58 16.81 3.68 21.86
C LEU A 58 16.72 3.54 23.38
N ALA A 59 15.52 3.58 23.93
CA ALA A 59 15.25 3.34 25.37
C ALA A 59 15.49 1.88 25.81
N GLY A 60 15.63 0.93 24.88
CA GLY A 60 15.85 -0.49 25.17
C GLY A 60 14.59 -1.28 25.51
N THR A 61 13.40 -0.70 25.29
CA THR A 61 12.11 -1.38 25.50
C THR A 61 11.82 -2.42 24.41
N ILE A 62 12.41 -2.25 23.22
CA ILE A 62 12.41 -3.26 22.14
C ILE A 62 13.87 -3.57 21.75
N SER A 63 14.13 -4.85 21.49
CA SER A 63 15.49 -5.35 21.22
C SER A 63 16.06 -4.93 19.87
N HIS A 64 15.22 -4.70 18.87
CA HIS A 64 15.60 -4.31 17.52
C HIS A 64 14.58 -3.34 16.96
N PHE A 65 15.04 -2.48 16.06
CA PHE A 65 14.18 -1.62 15.27
C PHE A 65 13.83 -2.33 13.97
N GLU A 66 12.55 -2.55 13.71
CA GLU A 66 12.06 -3.04 12.41
C GLU A 66 10.76 -2.33 12.09
N CYS A 67 10.72 -1.63 10.95
CA CYS A 67 9.57 -0.83 10.56
C CYS A 67 9.44 -0.75 9.04
N GLU A 68 8.22 -0.93 8.53
CA GLU A 68 7.86 -0.64 7.15
C GLU A 68 7.20 0.73 7.08
N PHE A 69 7.71 1.64 6.26
CA PHE A 69 7.17 2.98 6.09
C PHE A 69 7.50 3.56 4.72
N ARG A 70 6.80 4.62 4.37
CA ARG A 70 6.98 5.30 3.09
C ARG A 70 8.06 6.37 3.19
N VAL A 71 8.96 6.40 2.20
CA VAL A 71 10.06 7.37 2.10
C VAL A 71 9.97 8.08 0.76
N ARG A 72 10.18 9.39 0.75
CA ARG A 72 10.10 10.24 -0.43
C ARG A 72 11.34 10.05 -1.31
N HIS A 73 11.11 9.63 -2.55
CA HIS A 73 12.08 9.57 -3.62
C HIS A 73 12.35 10.98 -4.22
N ALA A 74 13.49 11.19 -4.86
CA ALA A 74 13.88 12.48 -5.46
C ALA A 74 12.86 13.03 -6.47
N ASN A 75 12.12 12.17 -7.17
CA ASN A 75 11.06 12.56 -8.12
C ASN A 75 9.73 12.94 -7.44
N GLY A 76 9.67 12.99 -6.11
CA GLY A 76 8.49 13.33 -5.33
C GLY A 76 7.55 12.15 -5.01
N THR A 77 7.72 10.97 -5.60
CA THR A 77 6.92 9.79 -5.26
C THR A 77 7.36 9.18 -3.94
N PHE A 78 6.50 8.34 -3.34
CA PHE A 78 6.83 7.59 -2.14
C PHE A 78 7.12 6.13 -2.46
N LEU A 79 8.22 5.61 -1.90
CA LEU A 79 8.60 4.21 -1.94
C LEU A 79 8.37 3.57 -0.59
N TRP A 80 7.93 2.33 -0.56
CA TRP A 80 7.85 1.54 0.65
C TRP A 80 9.21 0.97 1.01
N MET A 81 9.65 1.27 2.22
CA MET A 81 10.93 0.80 2.75
C MET A 81 10.72 -0.06 3.98
N LEU A 82 11.46 -1.16 4.06
CA LEU A 82 11.66 -1.93 5.28
C LEU A 82 13.00 -1.53 5.87
N THR A 83 12.97 -0.96 7.07
CA THR A 83 14.18 -0.53 7.77
C THR A 83 14.38 -1.40 9.00
N ARG A 84 15.60 -1.90 9.17
CA ARG A 84 16.03 -2.69 10.33
C ARG A 84 17.26 -2.04 10.94
N GLY A 85 17.35 -2.09 12.28
CA GLY A 85 18.48 -1.51 12.98
C GLY A 85 18.70 -2.13 14.35
N LEU A 86 19.95 -2.04 14.79
CA LEU A 86 20.40 -2.47 16.11
C LEU A 86 21.16 -1.33 16.79
N ALA A 87 20.85 -1.08 18.06
CA ALA A 87 21.55 -0.13 18.88
C ALA A 87 22.79 -0.75 19.51
N VAL A 88 23.91 -0.07 19.41
CA VAL A 88 25.13 -0.35 20.19
C VAL A 88 25.03 0.45 21.48
N ARG A 89 25.19 -0.23 22.61
CA ARG A 89 25.02 0.35 23.94
C ARG A 89 26.33 0.35 24.71
N GLY A 90 26.49 1.36 25.55
CA GLY A 90 27.58 1.41 26.54
C GLY A 90 27.35 0.44 27.71
N GLN A 91 28.31 0.41 28.63
CA GLN A 91 28.22 -0.39 29.87
C GLN A 91 27.06 0.06 30.79
N ASP A 92 26.65 1.32 30.65
CA ASP A 92 25.52 1.94 31.35
C ASP A 92 24.15 1.61 30.70
N GLY A 93 24.13 0.81 29.63
CA GLY A 93 22.93 0.48 28.89
C GLY A 93 22.46 1.57 27.90
N THR A 94 23.07 2.74 27.88
CA THR A 94 22.68 3.86 27.01
C THR A 94 23.07 3.57 25.55
N ALA A 95 22.15 3.74 24.63
CA ALA A 95 22.43 3.64 23.22
C ALA A 95 23.32 4.82 22.78
N HIS A 96 24.41 4.55 22.09
CA HIS A 96 25.30 5.58 21.56
C HIS A 96 25.44 5.55 20.02
N ARG A 97 24.99 4.47 19.41
CA ARG A 97 25.01 4.30 17.95
C ARG A 97 23.88 3.35 17.55
N VAL A 98 23.25 3.60 16.41
CA VAL A 98 22.30 2.66 15.78
C VAL A 98 22.73 2.46 14.34
N ALA A 99 22.91 1.21 13.94
CA ALA A 99 23.24 0.88 12.57
C ALA A 99 22.27 -0.14 12.00
N GLY A 100 22.05 -0.06 10.69
CA GLY A 100 21.08 -0.92 10.07
C GLY A 100 21.06 -0.90 8.56
N SER A 101 20.02 -1.53 8.03
CA SER A 101 19.76 -1.60 6.59
C SER A 101 18.35 -1.10 6.27
N GLN A 102 18.20 -0.66 5.04
CA GLN A 102 16.93 -0.25 4.46
C GLN A 102 16.77 -0.90 3.09
N THR A 103 15.67 -1.60 2.92
CA THR A 103 15.33 -2.37 1.72
C THR A 103 14.11 -1.76 1.04
N ASP A 104 14.17 -1.54 -0.27
CA ASP A 104 13.00 -1.18 -1.06
C ASP A 104 12.06 -2.39 -1.21
N ILE A 105 10.87 -2.28 -0.63
CA ILE A 105 9.82 -3.28 -0.67
C ILE A 105 8.60 -2.84 -1.50
N THR A 106 8.76 -1.79 -2.31
CA THR A 106 7.67 -1.23 -3.11
C THR A 106 7.08 -2.27 -4.07
N GLY A 107 7.95 -3.07 -4.71
CA GLY A 107 7.51 -4.18 -5.58
C GLY A 107 6.68 -5.20 -4.83
N ARG A 108 7.11 -5.60 -3.61
CA ARG A 108 6.35 -6.53 -2.76
C ARG A 108 4.99 -5.95 -2.37
N LYS A 109 4.94 -4.69 -1.92
CA LYS A 109 3.68 -4.02 -1.55
C LYS A 109 2.71 -3.89 -2.72
N ARG A 110 3.22 -3.59 -3.93
CA ARG A 110 2.38 -3.54 -5.14
C ARG A 110 1.81 -4.93 -5.48
N ALA A 111 2.63 -5.97 -5.39
CA ALA A 111 2.17 -7.34 -5.64
C ALA A 111 1.12 -7.79 -4.61
N GLU A 112 1.32 -7.48 -3.32
CA GLU A 112 0.34 -7.74 -2.26
C GLU A 112 -1.00 -7.03 -2.55
N GLN A 113 -0.95 -5.75 -2.93
CA GLN A 113 -2.14 -4.96 -3.28
C GLN A 113 -2.85 -5.52 -4.52
N GLN A 114 -2.08 -5.94 -5.54
CA GLN A 114 -2.64 -6.56 -6.74
C GLN A 114 -3.34 -7.88 -6.42
N LEU A 115 -2.73 -8.74 -5.61
CA LEU A 115 -3.37 -9.99 -5.18
C LEU A 115 -4.69 -9.75 -4.43
N VAL A 116 -4.75 -8.75 -3.56
CA VAL A 116 -5.99 -8.38 -2.87
C VAL A 116 -7.02 -7.85 -3.87
N HIS A 117 -6.58 -7.03 -4.83
CA HIS A 117 -7.47 -6.52 -5.88
C HIS A 117 -8.05 -7.66 -6.72
N ASP A 118 -7.21 -8.57 -7.21
CA ASP A 118 -7.63 -9.69 -8.05
C ASP A 118 -8.55 -10.68 -7.31
N ALA A 119 -8.35 -10.83 -5.99
CA ALA A 119 -9.23 -11.66 -5.17
C ALA A 119 -10.66 -11.07 -5.00
N LEU A 120 -10.82 -9.77 -5.21
CA LEU A 120 -12.07 -9.04 -4.96
C LEU A 120 -12.73 -8.49 -6.24
N HIS A 121 -12.01 -8.48 -7.37
CA HIS A 121 -12.49 -7.92 -8.63
C HIS A 121 -12.48 -8.95 -9.76
N ASP A 122 -13.33 -8.74 -10.74
CA ASP A 122 -13.43 -9.56 -11.95
C ASP A 122 -12.31 -9.16 -12.92
N SER A 123 -11.51 -10.10 -13.38
CA SER A 123 -10.32 -9.85 -14.20
C SER A 123 -10.60 -9.27 -15.59
N LEU A 124 -11.83 -9.49 -16.12
CA LEU A 124 -12.19 -8.96 -17.45
C LEU A 124 -12.68 -7.52 -17.38
N THR A 125 -13.52 -7.22 -16.40
CA THR A 125 -14.24 -5.93 -16.32
C THR A 125 -13.68 -4.97 -15.30
N GLY A 126 -12.92 -5.46 -14.32
CA GLY A 126 -12.48 -4.67 -13.16
C GLY A 126 -13.57 -4.45 -12.10
N LEU A 127 -14.81 -4.84 -12.37
CA LEU A 127 -15.91 -4.71 -11.42
C LEU A 127 -15.72 -5.58 -10.17
N ALA A 128 -16.45 -5.29 -9.10
CA ALA A 128 -16.52 -6.19 -7.94
C ALA A 128 -16.88 -7.62 -8.40
N ASN A 129 -16.15 -8.61 -7.91
CA ASN A 129 -16.49 -10.00 -8.16
C ASN A 129 -17.54 -10.50 -7.16
N ARG A 130 -17.94 -11.76 -7.30
CA ARG A 130 -18.93 -12.39 -6.41
C ARG A 130 -18.55 -12.29 -4.93
N THR A 131 -17.26 -12.40 -4.60
CA THR A 131 -16.78 -12.38 -3.21
C THR A 131 -17.01 -11.00 -2.60
N LEU A 132 -16.56 -9.95 -3.28
CA LEU A 132 -16.75 -8.57 -2.84
C LEU A 132 -18.24 -8.19 -2.78
N PHE A 133 -19.03 -8.59 -3.80
CA PHE A 133 -20.48 -8.37 -3.80
C PHE A 133 -21.16 -8.93 -2.55
N LEU A 134 -20.88 -10.20 -2.20
CA LEU A 134 -21.47 -10.81 -1.02
C LEU A 134 -21.04 -10.15 0.29
N ASP A 135 -19.80 -9.67 0.37
CA ASP A 135 -19.34 -8.92 1.54
C ASP A 135 -20.07 -7.58 1.68
N LEU A 136 -20.23 -6.84 0.59
CA LEU A 136 -20.98 -5.58 0.57
C LEU A 136 -22.45 -5.78 0.98
N VAL A 137 -23.10 -6.84 0.48
CA VAL A 137 -24.48 -7.18 0.89
C VAL A 137 -24.56 -7.50 2.38
N ARG A 138 -23.60 -8.27 2.92
CA ARG A 138 -23.56 -8.56 4.37
C ARG A 138 -23.41 -7.27 5.20
N ARG A 139 -22.56 -6.34 4.78
CA ARG A 139 -22.38 -5.03 5.44
C ARG A 139 -23.66 -4.19 5.37
N ALA A 140 -24.32 -4.16 4.21
CA ALA A 140 -25.60 -3.44 4.06
C ALA A 140 -26.69 -4.02 4.97
N LEU A 141 -26.80 -5.34 5.07
CA LEU A 141 -27.73 -6.01 5.99
C LEU A 141 -27.39 -5.73 7.47
N ALA A 142 -26.12 -5.71 7.83
CA ALA A 142 -25.68 -5.37 9.19
C ALA A 142 -25.98 -3.90 9.53
N ARG A 143 -25.89 -3.00 8.56
CA ARG A 143 -26.25 -1.59 8.71
C ARG A 143 -27.77 -1.42 8.89
N LEU A 144 -28.56 -2.10 8.07
CA LEU A 144 -30.03 -2.08 8.17
C LEU A 144 -30.54 -2.48 9.56
N ARG A 145 -29.86 -3.44 10.22
CA ARG A 145 -30.21 -3.87 11.60
C ARG A 145 -29.97 -2.77 12.63
N ARG A 146 -29.00 -1.87 12.41
CA ARG A 146 -28.66 -0.78 13.33
C ARG A 146 -29.40 0.51 13.01
N GLU A 147 -29.70 0.72 11.75
CA GLU A 147 -30.34 1.91 11.19
C GLU A 147 -31.58 1.49 10.38
N PRO A 148 -32.73 1.21 11.00
CA PRO A 148 -33.91 0.64 10.31
C PRO A 148 -34.49 1.53 9.19
N GLU A 149 -34.22 2.82 9.24
CA GLU A 149 -34.63 3.79 8.19
C GLU A 149 -33.76 3.71 6.92
N THR A 150 -32.60 3.04 7.00
CA THR A 150 -31.72 2.84 5.83
C THR A 150 -32.37 1.81 4.91
N ARG A 151 -32.32 2.04 3.60
CA ARG A 151 -32.80 1.09 2.59
C ARG A 151 -31.74 0.86 1.52
N PHE A 152 -31.68 -0.33 0.99
CA PHE A 152 -30.89 -0.65 -0.19
C PHE A 152 -31.68 -1.61 -1.10
N ALA A 153 -31.31 -1.66 -2.36
CA ALA A 153 -31.87 -2.58 -3.33
C ALA A 153 -30.75 -3.38 -4.00
N ILE A 154 -31.06 -4.58 -4.44
CA ILE A 154 -30.19 -5.40 -5.27
C ILE A 154 -30.93 -5.63 -6.58
N ALA A 155 -30.25 -5.31 -7.69
CA ALA A 155 -30.74 -5.61 -9.03
C ALA A 155 -29.86 -6.68 -9.67
N PHE A 156 -30.45 -7.68 -10.27
CA PHE A 156 -29.78 -8.65 -11.12
C PHE A 156 -30.08 -8.31 -12.58
N LEU A 157 -28.99 -8.20 -13.34
CA LEU A 157 -29.03 -7.83 -14.76
C LEU A 157 -28.42 -8.95 -15.58
N ASP A 158 -29.01 -9.23 -16.74
CA ASP A 158 -28.50 -10.20 -17.69
C ASP A 158 -28.46 -9.58 -19.10
N LEU A 159 -27.52 -10.01 -19.94
CA LEU A 159 -27.41 -9.57 -21.33
C LEU A 159 -28.20 -10.48 -22.23
N ASP A 160 -29.34 -9.99 -22.70
CA ASP A 160 -30.20 -10.73 -23.63
C ASP A 160 -29.42 -11.18 -24.86
N ARG A 161 -29.55 -12.47 -25.17
CA ARG A 161 -28.97 -13.09 -26.37
C ARG A 161 -27.44 -13.00 -26.44
N PHE A 162 -26.74 -12.86 -25.34
CA PHE A 162 -25.27 -12.78 -25.31
C PHE A 162 -24.60 -13.98 -26.01
N LYS A 163 -25.23 -15.18 -25.89
CA LYS A 163 -24.74 -16.38 -26.57
C LYS A 163 -24.67 -16.18 -28.11
N ILE A 164 -25.66 -15.49 -28.70
CA ILE A 164 -25.68 -15.23 -30.17
C ILE A 164 -24.51 -14.34 -30.56
N VAL A 165 -24.12 -13.37 -29.72
CA VAL A 165 -22.95 -12.51 -29.98
C VAL A 165 -21.68 -13.36 -30.04
N ASN A 166 -21.49 -14.25 -29.06
CA ASN A 166 -20.34 -15.14 -29.02
C ASN A 166 -20.28 -16.10 -30.21
N GLU A 167 -21.41 -16.69 -30.58
CA GLU A 167 -21.52 -17.63 -31.70
C GLU A 167 -21.32 -16.95 -33.07
N SER A 168 -21.73 -15.69 -33.21
CA SER A 168 -21.68 -14.98 -34.50
C SER A 168 -20.38 -14.20 -34.70
N LEU A 169 -19.83 -13.59 -33.63
CA LEU A 169 -18.69 -12.66 -33.69
C LEU A 169 -17.46 -13.18 -32.95
N GLY A 170 -17.59 -14.28 -32.21
CA GLY A 170 -16.52 -14.85 -31.43
C GLY A 170 -16.42 -14.27 -30.01
N HIS A 171 -15.71 -14.98 -29.13
CA HIS A 171 -15.58 -14.65 -27.69
C HIS A 171 -14.91 -13.30 -27.43
N VAL A 172 -13.97 -12.88 -28.30
CA VAL A 172 -13.29 -11.58 -28.16
C VAL A 172 -14.28 -10.42 -28.21
N HIS A 173 -15.21 -10.43 -29.17
CA HIS A 173 -16.24 -9.40 -29.27
C HIS A 173 -17.28 -9.51 -28.15
N GLY A 174 -17.53 -10.72 -27.65
CA GLY A 174 -18.35 -10.90 -26.47
C GLY A 174 -17.72 -10.29 -25.21
N ASP A 175 -16.43 -10.48 -25.01
CA ASP A 175 -15.68 -9.87 -23.92
C ASP A 175 -15.66 -8.34 -24.04
N ASP A 176 -15.46 -7.79 -25.25
CA ASP A 176 -15.55 -6.34 -25.53
C ASP A 176 -16.94 -5.79 -25.16
N LEU A 177 -18.01 -6.52 -25.49
CA LEU A 177 -19.38 -6.12 -25.16
C LEU A 177 -19.59 -6.10 -23.62
N ILE A 178 -19.09 -7.10 -22.91
CA ILE A 178 -19.16 -7.16 -21.44
C ILE A 178 -18.43 -5.97 -20.83
N VAL A 179 -17.19 -5.67 -21.29
CA VAL A 179 -16.39 -4.55 -20.80
C VAL A 179 -17.08 -3.22 -21.08
N ALA A 180 -17.62 -3.04 -22.31
CA ALA A 180 -18.35 -1.82 -22.67
C ALA A 180 -19.61 -1.62 -21.81
N THR A 181 -20.33 -2.71 -21.53
CA THR A 181 -21.52 -2.70 -20.70
C THR A 181 -21.17 -2.35 -19.24
N ALA A 182 -20.12 -2.96 -18.69
CA ALA A 182 -19.60 -2.67 -17.36
C ALA A 182 -19.29 -1.17 -17.18
N ARG A 183 -18.52 -0.60 -18.08
CA ARG A 183 -18.17 0.85 -18.08
C ARG A 183 -19.41 1.74 -18.17
N ARG A 184 -20.41 1.33 -18.94
CA ARG A 184 -21.66 2.09 -19.08
C ARG A 184 -22.45 2.11 -17.77
N PHE A 185 -22.49 1.00 -17.04
CA PHE A 185 -23.09 0.94 -15.71
C PHE A 185 -22.35 1.82 -14.72
N GLU A 186 -21.03 1.71 -14.63
CA GLU A 186 -20.20 2.55 -13.73
C GLU A 186 -20.47 4.05 -13.97
N ASN A 187 -20.51 4.47 -15.22
CA ASN A 187 -20.72 5.87 -15.57
C ASN A 187 -22.16 6.37 -15.33
N THR A 188 -23.12 5.46 -15.11
CA THR A 188 -24.54 5.81 -14.92
C THR A 188 -24.94 5.81 -13.45
N LEU A 189 -24.24 5.05 -12.63
CA LEU A 189 -24.51 4.87 -11.20
C LEU A 189 -23.84 5.96 -10.36
N ARG A 190 -24.28 6.09 -9.13
CA ARG A 190 -23.69 7.02 -8.15
C ARG A 190 -22.44 6.38 -7.55
N ASP A 191 -21.53 7.19 -7.02
CA ASP A 191 -20.33 6.70 -6.30
C ASP A 191 -20.66 5.78 -5.11
N SER A 192 -21.87 5.91 -4.54
CA SER A 192 -22.38 5.06 -3.46
C SER A 192 -22.88 3.68 -3.93
N ASP A 193 -23.11 3.52 -5.21
CA ASP A 193 -23.70 2.30 -5.78
C ASP A 193 -22.57 1.37 -6.26
N THR A 194 -22.79 0.09 -6.23
CA THR A 194 -21.78 -0.90 -6.63
C THR A 194 -22.31 -1.79 -7.73
N VAL A 195 -21.54 -1.91 -8.80
CA VAL A 195 -21.74 -2.91 -9.85
C VAL A 195 -20.83 -4.09 -9.57
N ALA A 196 -21.35 -5.29 -9.75
CA ALA A 196 -20.58 -6.52 -9.64
C ALA A 196 -20.84 -7.45 -10.82
N ARG A 197 -19.82 -8.19 -11.23
CA ARG A 197 -19.96 -9.30 -12.19
C ARG A 197 -19.92 -10.62 -11.43
N LEU A 198 -20.94 -11.45 -11.63
CA LEU A 198 -21.10 -12.71 -10.88
C LEU A 198 -20.76 -13.96 -11.69
N GLY A 199 -20.62 -13.83 -13.02
CA GLY A 199 -20.32 -14.91 -13.95
C GLY A 199 -20.36 -14.43 -15.40
#